data_114f24464bbec95e23e1e8a1f8cd5f66
#
_entry.id   114f24464bbec95e23e1e8a1f8cd5f66
#
_cell.length_a   1.000
_cell.length_b   1.000
_cell.length_c   1.000
_cell.angle_alpha   90.00
_cell.angle_beta   90.00
_cell.angle_gamma   90.00
#
_symmetry.space_group_name_H-M   'P 1'
#
loop_
_entity.id
_entity.type
_entity.pdbx_description
1 polymer ?
#
loop_
_entity_poly.entity_id
_entity_poly.type
_entity_poly.pdbx_seq_one_letter_code
_entity_poly.pdbx_strand_id
1 'polypeptide(L)'
;MINKEDVIELYLQGYSMREIARKLNTNHKLVSRILKRNNIEIRKPKHLRRKRKFNDIDLKYNNMMCHLRFNVELEWLKQFDFDKLKCLNDMISKADRWNVDTKWYIEYIEYFYYNKQFNVIYEKYIENKNDKYLKPSIDHIIPKSKGGTNNINNLQVLTWFENRCKNNMTQEEWDKMKERIGDYLI
;
A
#
# COMPACT_ATOMS: atom_id res chain seq x y z
N MET A 1 17.29 -19.27 37.21
CA MET A 1 16.59 -18.01 37.58
C MET A 1 17.50 -16.85 37.22
N ILE A 2 17.00 -15.80 36.57
CA ILE A 2 17.84 -14.64 36.19
C ILE A 2 18.06 -13.82 37.45
N ASN A 3 19.33 -13.54 37.79
CA ASN A 3 19.65 -12.66 38.89
C ASN A 3 19.34 -11.20 38.51
N LYS A 4 18.60 -10.50 39.37
CA LYS A 4 18.21 -9.10 39.14
C LYS A 4 19.44 -8.16 39.22
N GLU A 5 20.42 -8.52 40.03
CA GLU A 5 21.67 -7.74 40.23
C GLU A 5 22.46 -7.71 38.93
N ASP A 6 22.62 -8.87 38.24
CA ASP A 6 23.35 -8.96 36.97
C ASP A 6 22.68 -8.08 35.89
N VAL A 7 21.35 -8.02 35.90
CA VAL A 7 20.58 -7.18 34.94
C VAL A 7 20.86 -5.69 35.18
N ILE A 8 20.88 -5.27 36.47
CA ILE A 8 21.10 -3.88 36.85
C ILE A 8 22.55 -3.49 36.56
N GLU A 9 23.50 -4.33 36.96
CA GLU A 9 24.92 -4.08 36.74
C GLU A 9 25.24 -3.91 35.26
N LEU A 10 24.85 -4.86 34.41
CA LEU A 10 25.02 -4.76 32.95
C LEU A 10 24.38 -3.52 32.36
N TYR A 11 23.21 -3.12 32.90
CA TYR A 11 22.54 -1.91 32.43
C TYR A 11 23.31 -0.65 32.82
N LEU A 12 23.86 -0.57 34.04
CA LEU A 12 24.68 0.55 34.49
C LEU A 12 26.01 0.61 33.74
N GLN A 13 26.59 -0.53 33.33
CA GLN A 13 27.76 -0.63 32.45
C GLN A 13 27.52 -0.14 31.04
N GLY A 14 26.27 0.19 30.68
CA GLY A 14 25.96 0.80 29.39
C GLY A 14 25.30 -0.15 28.37
N TYR A 15 25.13 -1.43 28.64
CA TYR A 15 24.47 -2.37 27.73
C TYR A 15 23.01 -2.01 27.53
N SER A 16 22.51 -2.18 26.29
CA SER A 16 21.09 -2.04 26.00
C SER A 16 20.28 -3.21 26.55
N MET A 17 18.98 -3.01 26.80
CA MET A 17 18.10 -4.08 27.28
C MET A 17 18.06 -5.31 26.33
N ARG A 18 18.30 -5.13 25.03
CA ARG A 18 18.38 -6.24 24.06
C ARG A 18 19.70 -7.00 24.16
N GLU A 19 20.81 -6.33 24.40
CA GLU A 19 22.10 -6.95 24.63
C GLU A 19 22.14 -7.73 25.93
N ILE A 20 21.58 -7.15 27.01
CA ILE A 20 21.43 -7.83 28.31
C ILE A 20 20.57 -9.09 28.16
N ALA A 21 19.44 -8.97 27.43
CA ALA A 21 18.59 -10.11 27.17
C ALA A 21 19.32 -11.24 26.44
N ARG A 22 20.17 -10.92 25.47
CA ARG A 22 21.01 -11.91 24.75
C ARG A 22 22.05 -12.51 25.67
N LYS A 23 22.78 -11.70 26.46
CA LYS A 23 23.82 -12.17 27.38
C LYS A 23 23.27 -13.11 28.45
N LEU A 24 22.09 -12.82 28.98
CA LEU A 24 21.45 -13.58 30.05
C LEU A 24 20.43 -14.62 29.55
N ASN A 25 20.43 -14.90 28.24
CA ASN A 25 19.50 -15.82 27.57
C ASN A 25 18.03 -15.63 28.01
N THR A 26 17.53 -14.41 27.86
CA THR A 26 16.20 -14.01 28.26
C THR A 26 15.55 -13.07 27.24
N ASN A 27 14.38 -12.54 27.55
CA ASN A 27 13.73 -11.55 26.69
C ASN A 27 13.84 -10.12 27.26
N HIS A 28 13.89 -9.14 26.38
CA HIS A 28 14.05 -7.74 26.74
C HIS A 28 12.89 -7.17 27.58
N LYS A 29 11.69 -7.78 27.50
CA LYS A 29 10.54 -7.38 28.31
C LYS A 29 10.75 -7.71 29.78
N LEU A 30 11.41 -8.85 30.08
CA LEU A 30 11.77 -9.22 31.44
C LEU A 30 12.84 -8.27 31.99
N VAL A 31 13.88 -7.98 31.20
CA VAL A 31 14.91 -6.99 31.54
C VAL A 31 14.26 -5.63 31.88
N SER A 32 13.39 -5.13 31.02
CA SER A 32 12.67 -3.87 31.27
C SER A 32 11.83 -3.90 32.55
N ARG A 33 11.18 -5.03 32.85
CA ARG A 33 10.37 -5.20 34.07
C ARG A 33 11.23 -5.19 35.32
N ILE A 34 12.40 -5.84 35.28
CA ILE A 34 13.37 -5.85 36.41
C ILE A 34 13.87 -4.43 36.66
N LEU A 35 14.30 -3.71 35.63
CA LEU A 35 14.78 -2.33 35.79
C LEU A 35 13.71 -1.42 36.39
N LYS A 36 12.47 -1.46 35.88
CA LYS A 36 11.35 -0.66 36.39
C LYS A 36 11.02 -1.00 37.86
N ARG A 37 11.01 -2.27 38.23
CA ARG A 37 10.73 -2.70 39.62
C ARG A 37 11.82 -2.27 40.62
N ASN A 38 13.04 -2.04 40.15
CA ASN A 38 14.12 -1.56 40.95
C ASN A 38 14.37 -0.05 40.80
N ASN A 39 13.37 0.70 40.28
CA ASN A 39 13.44 2.16 40.11
C ASN A 39 14.63 2.64 39.27
N ILE A 40 15.16 1.82 38.38
CA ILE A 40 16.20 2.23 37.46
C ILE A 40 15.58 2.98 36.28
N GLU A 41 16.02 4.22 36.12
CA GLU A 41 15.53 5.04 34.98
C GLU A 41 15.98 4.41 33.67
N ILE A 42 14.95 4.13 32.81
CA ILE A 42 15.23 3.55 31.50
C ILE A 42 15.73 4.65 30.58
N ARG A 43 16.98 4.48 30.12
CA ARG A 43 17.59 5.38 29.13
C ARG A 43 16.66 5.51 27.92
N LYS A 44 16.33 6.74 27.58
CA LYS A 44 15.63 7.04 26.34
C LYS A 44 16.47 6.52 25.17
N PRO A 45 15.90 5.78 24.21
CA PRO A 45 16.69 5.28 23.09
C PRO A 45 17.42 6.44 22.42
N LYS A 46 18.74 6.35 22.26
CA LYS A 46 19.58 7.31 21.54
C LYS A 46 19.23 7.42 20.05
N HIS A 47 18.39 6.54 19.56
CA HIS A 47 17.70 6.73 18.29
C HIS A 47 16.51 7.68 18.48
N LEU A 48 16.81 8.95 18.68
CA LEU A 48 16.09 9.91 17.87
C LEU A 48 16.27 9.38 16.45
N ARG A 49 15.23 8.69 15.92
CA ARG A 49 15.08 8.57 14.47
C ARG A 49 15.42 9.97 13.98
N ARG A 50 16.53 10.13 13.27
CA ARG A 50 16.73 11.35 12.49
C ARG A 50 15.44 11.45 11.71
N LYS A 51 14.55 12.35 12.13
CA LYS A 51 13.42 12.75 11.29
C LYS A 51 14.14 13.25 10.06
N ARG A 52 14.18 12.41 8.99
CA ARG A 52 14.51 12.94 7.69
C ARG A 52 13.53 14.10 7.59
N LYS A 53 14.04 15.32 7.49
CA LYS A 53 13.22 16.48 7.18
C LYS A 53 12.83 16.32 5.71
N PHE A 54 11.85 15.46 5.46
CA PHE A 54 11.14 15.54 4.20
C PHE A 54 10.38 16.86 4.26
N ASN A 55 10.36 17.58 3.15
CA ASN A 55 9.36 18.61 2.99
C ASN A 55 7.96 17.94 3.01
N ASP A 56 6.91 18.71 3.20
CA ASP A 56 5.55 18.16 3.34
C ASP A 56 5.12 17.39 2.08
N ILE A 57 5.61 17.78 0.91
CA ILE A 57 5.35 17.14 -0.39
C ILE A 57 6.00 15.74 -0.41
N ASP A 58 7.30 15.65 -0.11
CA ASP A 58 8.03 14.37 -0.08
C ASP A 58 7.40 13.39 0.91
N LEU A 59 6.95 13.90 2.07
CA LEU A 59 6.28 13.09 3.08
C LEU A 59 4.95 12.52 2.54
N LYS A 60 4.22 13.32 1.78
CA LYS A 60 2.93 12.93 1.16
C LYS A 60 3.11 11.74 0.22
N TYR A 61 4.07 11.80 -0.72
CA TYR A 61 4.35 10.70 -1.65
C TYR A 61 4.92 9.46 -0.95
N ASN A 62 5.85 9.64 0.00
CA ASN A 62 6.40 8.52 0.76
C ASN A 62 5.33 7.79 1.58
N ASN A 63 4.41 8.53 2.21
CA ASN A 63 3.31 7.92 2.97
C ASN A 63 2.35 7.15 2.05
N MET A 64 2.06 7.67 0.86
CA MET A 64 1.25 6.99 -0.13
C MET A 64 1.87 5.64 -0.54
N MET A 65 3.20 5.60 -0.73
CA MET A 65 3.93 4.40 -1.17
C MET A 65 4.20 3.40 -0.05
N CYS A 66 4.06 3.77 1.23
CA CYS A 66 4.44 2.90 2.35
C CYS A 66 3.66 1.57 2.41
N HIS A 67 2.49 1.51 1.80
CA HIS A 67 1.66 0.31 1.72
C HIS A 67 1.89 -0.51 0.44
N LEU A 68 2.59 0.07 -0.54
CA LEU A 68 2.97 -0.58 -1.77
C LEU A 68 4.44 -1.02 -1.65
N ARG A 69 4.73 -2.27 -1.91
CA ARG A 69 6.08 -2.84 -1.76
C ARG A 69 6.98 -2.57 -2.96
N PHE A 70 6.66 -1.54 -3.74
CA PHE A 70 7.43 -1.15 -4.91
C PHE A 70 8.51 -0.14 -4.51
N ASN A 71 9.73 -0.39 -4.97
CA ASN A 71 10.86 0.49 -4.74
C ASN A 71 11.03 1.42 -5.96
N VAL A 72 10.40 2.59 -5.90
CA VAL A 72 10.49 3.63 -6.93
C VAL A 72 11.09 4.90 -6.37
N GLU A 73 11.78 5.65 -7.21
CA GLU A 73 12.39 6.91 -6.83
C GLU A 73 11.34 7.99 -6.61
N LEU A 74 11.54 8.78 -5.56
CA LEU A 74 10.62 9.85 -5.18
C LEU A 74 10.47 10.90 -6.29
N GLU A 75 11.57 11.25 -6.96
CA GLU A 75 11.57 12.24 -8.05
C GLU A 75 10.73 11.75 -9.26
N TRP A 76 10.74 10.46 -9.54
CA TRP A 76 9.85 9.90 -10.55
C TRP A 76 8.38 10.02 -10.15
N LEU A 77 8.03 9.74 -8.89
CA LEU A 77 6.65 9.88 -8.40
C LEU A 77 6.14 11.33 -8.48
N LYS A 78 7.00 12.30 -8.22
CA LYS A 78 6.65 13.74 -8.23
C LYS A 78 6.34 14.30 -9.62
N GLN A 79 6.60 13.57 -10.68
CA GLN A 79 6.21 13.93 -12.05
C GLN A 79 4.69 13.83 -12.27
N PHE A 80 3.99 13.10 -11.39
CA PHE A 80 2.55 12.83 -11.50
C PHE A 80 1.77 13.69 -10.49
N ASP A 81 0.55 14.07 -10.86
CA ASP A 81 -0.38 14.68 -9.91
C ASP A 81 -0.65 13.72 -8.75
N PHE A 82 -0.59 14.22 -7.53
CA PHE A 82 -0.68 13.39 -6.33
C PHE A 82 -2.02 12.66 -6.20
N ASP A 83 -3.14 13.37 -6.40
CA ASP A 83 -4.47 12.82 -6.11
C ASP A 83 -4.84 11.78 -7.18
N LYS A 84 -4.47 12.05 -8.43
CA LYS A 84 -4.63 11.10 -9.54
C LYS A 84 -3.74 9.87 -9.38
N LEU A 85 -2.46 10.05 -9.01
CA LEU A 85 -1.54 8.95 -8.71
C LEU A 85 -2.04 8.12 -7.52
N LYS A 86 -2.54 8.79 -6.48
CA LYS A 86 -3.15 8.13 -5.33
C LYS A 86 -4.34 7.28 -5.73
N CYS A 87 -5.20 7.77 -6.62
CA CYS A 87 -6.33 6.99 -7.13
C CYS A 87 -5.87 5.72 -7.85
N LEU A 88 -4.85 5.80 -8.72
CA LEU A 88 -4.23 4.64 -9.37
C LEU A 88 -3.67 3.64 -8.35
N ASN A 89 -2.97 4.11 -7.33
CA ASN A 89 -2.45 3.27 -6.26
C ASN A 89 -3.55 2.57 -5.45
N ASP A 90 -4.64 3.27 -5.17
CA ASP A 90 -5.79 2.70 -4.47
C ASP A 90 -6.42 1.55 -5.26
N MET A 91 -6.44 1.60 -6.61
CA MET A 91 -6.97 0.54 -7.47
C MET A 91 -6.15 -0.76 -7.34
N ILE A 92 -4.85 -0.67 -7.10
CA ILE A 92 -3.93 -1.81 -6.94
C ILE A 92 -3.50 -2.05 -5.49
N SER A 93 -4.19 -1.51 -4.51
CA SER A 93 -3.82 -1.61 -3.08
C SER A 93 -3.66 -3.05 -2.57
N LYS A 94 -4.13 -4.04 -3.31
CA LYS A 94 -3.97 -5.48 -3.04
C LYS A 94 -3.01 -6.18 -4.02
N ALA A 95 -2.15 -5.41 -4.68
CA ALA A 95 -1.23 -5.93 -5.70
C ALA A 95 -0.24 -6.97 -5.16
N ASP A 96 0.04 -7.00 -3.84
CA ASP A 96 0.82 -8.09 -3.22
C ASP A 96 0.31 -9.49 -3.58
N ARG A 97 -1.01 -9.60 -3.81
CA ARG A 97 -1.66 -10.87 -4.20
C ARG A 97 -1.50 -11.17 -5.69
N TRP A 98 -0.99 -10.20 -6.47
CA TRP A 98 -0.87 -10.33 -7.92
C TRP A 98 0.49 -10.86 -8.34
N ASN A 99 1.45 -10.94 -7.41
CA ASN A 99 2.83 -11.35 -7.67
C ASN A 99 3.47 -10.53 -8.80
N VAL A 100 3.40 -9.21 -8.68
CA VAL A 100 3.96 -8.23 -9.61
C VAL A 100 5.14 -7.49 -8.97
N ASP A 101 6.04 -6.97 -9.77
CA ASP A 101 7.28 -6.31 -9.36
C ASP A 101 7.24 -4.79 -9.58
N THR A 102 8.34 -4.11 -9.25
CA THR A 102 8.48 -2.67 -9.43
C THR A 102 8.44 -2.26 -10.91
N LYS A 103 8.95 -3.09 -11.82
CA LYS A 103 8.90 -2.81 -13.27
C LYS A 103 7.45 -2.77 -13.74
N TRP A 104 6.67 -3.77 -13.37
CA TRP A 104 5.24 -3.80 -13.66
C TRP A 104 4.52 -2.56 -13.11
N TYR A 105 4.87 -2.13 -11.89
CA TYR A 105 4.26 -0.95 -11.29
C TYR A 105 4.54 0.33 -12.10
N ILE A 106 5.77 0.50 -12.56
CA ILE A 106 6.15 1.65 -13.41
C ILE A 106 5.34 1.63 -14.71
N GLU A 107 5.31 0.49 -15.41
CA GLU A 107 4.52 0.31 -16.63
C GLU A 107 3.03 0.57 -16.41
N TYR A 108 2.49 0.12 -15.26
CA TYR A 108 1.11 0.34 -14.87
C TYR A 108 0.79 1.84 -14.71
N ILE A 109 1.61 2.57 -13.97
CA ILE A 109 1.41 4.01 -13.76
C ILE A 109 1.54 4.76 -15.08
N GLU A 110 2.59 4.52 -15.85
CA GLU A 110 2.81 5.19 -17.14
C GLU A 110 1.67 4.92 -18.12
N TYR A 111 1.16 3.70 -18.18
CA TYR A 111 0.06 3.36 -19.08
C TYR A 111 -1.26 3.98 -18.65
N PHE A 112 -1.65 3.80 -17.38
CA PHE A 112 -2.99 4.21 -16.94
C PHE A 112 -3.09 5.70 -16.61
N TYR A 113 -2.03 6.37 -16.18
CA TYR A 113 -2.05 7.80 -15.88
C TYR A 113 -2.48 8.66 -17.09
N TYR A 114 -2.06 8.27 -18.29
CA TYR A 114 -2.41 8.93 -19.55
C TYR A 114 -3.58 8.25 -20.29
N ASN A 115 -4.11 7.15 -19.75
CA ASN A 115 -5.19 6.41 -20.38
C ASN A 115 -6.48 7.23 -20.42
N LYS A 116 -7.08 7.35 -21.61
CA LYS A 116 -8.29 8.14 -21.84
C LYS A 116 -9.46 7.67 -20.97
N GLN A 117 -9.69 6.35 -20.88
CA GLN A 117 -10.79 5.77 -20.11
C GLN A 117 -10.64 6.07 -18.63
N PHE A 118 -9.44 5.90 -18.08
CA PHE A 118 -9.16 6.26 -16.69
C PHE A 118 -9.46 7.74 -16.43
N ASN A 119 -9.01 8.63 -17.29
CA ASN A 119 -9.19 10.07 -17.09
C ASN A 119 -10.68 10.44 -17.09
N VAL A 120 -11.46 9.94 -18.03
CA VAL A 120 -12.92 10.19 -18.10
C VAL A 120 -13.63 9.70 -16.83
N ILE A 121 -13.30 8.49 -16.35
CA ILE A 121 -13.92 7.96 -15.13
C ILE A 121 -13.46 8.74 -13.90
N TYR A 122 -12.18 9.09 -13.82
CA TYR A 122 -11.59 9.85 -12.71
C TYR A 122 -12.22 11.24 -12.59
N GLU A 123 -12.36 11.97 -13.69
CA GLU A 123 -12.99 13.29 -13.74
C GLU A 123 -14.45 13.21 -13.25
N LYS A 124 -15.23 12.28 -13.78
CA LYS A 124 -16.62 12.05 -13.32
C LYS A 124 -16.68 11.73 -11.82
N TYR A 125 -15.74 10.94 -11.31
CA TYR A 125 -15.66 10.59 -9.89
C TYR A 125 -15.43 11.82 -9.01
N ILE A 126 -14.51 12.70 -9.41
CA ILE A 126 -14.20 13.94 -8.66
C ILE A 126 -15.38 14.92 -8.75
N GLU A 127 -15.95 15.15 -9.93
CA GLU A 127 -17.09 16.04 -10.15
C GLU A 127 -18.32 15.64 -9.33
N ASN A 128 -18.56 14.34 -9.15
CA ASN A 128 -19.65 13.80 -8.37
C ASN A 128 -19.29 13.57 -6.88
N LYS A 129 -18.42 14.43 -6.32
CA LYS A 129 -18.03 14.45 -4.89
C LYS A 129 -17.55 13.10 -4.39
N ASN A 130 -16.80 12.38 -5.21
CA ASN A 130 -16.24 11.07 -4.90
C ASN A 130 -17.31 9.98 -4.64
N ASP A 131 -18.36 9.96 -5.43
CA ASP A 131 -19.36 8.88 -5.35
C ASP A 131 -18.69 7.52 -5.58
N LYS A 132 -18.84 6.63 -4.59
CA LYS A 132 -18.19 5.30 -4.60
C LYS A 132 -18.53 4.46 -5.83
N TYR A 133 -19.71 4.62 -6.41
CA TYR A 133 -20.14 3.86 -7.60
C TYR A 133 -19.39 4.27 -8.86
N LEU A 134 -18.95 5.53 -8.93
CA LEU A 134 -18.15 6.09 -10.02
C LEU A 134 -16.64 5.93 -9.79
N LYS A 135 -16.20 5.46 -8.61
CA LYS A 135 -14.79 5.31 -8.31
C LYS A 135 -14.07 4.46 -9.37
N PRO A 136 -12.93 4.92 -9.93
CA PRO A 136 -12.13 4.10 -10.83
C PRO A 136 -11.72 2.78 -10.17
N SER A 137 -11.79 1.71 -10.93
CA SER A 137 -11.48 0.35 -10.50
C SER A 137 -10.77 -0.40 -11.61
N ILE A 138 -9.67 -1.08 -11.28
CA ILE A 138 -8.97 -1.94 -12.22
C ILE A 138 -9.71 -3.28 -12.38
N ASP A 139 -9.82 -3.74 -13.60
CA ASP A 139 -10.47 -4.98 -13.96
C ASP A 139 -9.64 -5.78 -14.96
N HIS A 140 -9.83 -7.10 -15.01
CA HIS A 140 -9.21 -7.97 -15.99
C HIS A 140 -10.15 -8.15 -17.20
N ILE A 141 -9.69 -7.81 -18.40
CA ILE A 141 -10.43 -8.02 -19.67
C ILE A 141 -10.85 -9.50 -19.76
N ILE A 142 -9.88 -10.40 -19.60
CA ILE A 142 -10.09 -11.82 -19.39
C ILE A 142 -9.91 -12.11 -17.91
N PRO A 143 -10.94 -12.53 -17.18
CA PRO A 143 -10.84 -12.81 -15.73
C PRO A 143 -9.77 -13.84 -15.40
N LYS A 144 -9.14 -13.73 -14.24
CA LYS A 144 -8.14 -14.70 -13.77
C LYS A 144 -8.69 -16.12 -13.68
N SER A 145 -9.96 -16.27 -13.32
CA SER A 145 -10.66 -17.57 -13.30
C SER A 145 -10.81 -18.21 -14.68
N LYS A 146 -10.64 -17.43 -15.75
CA LYS A 146 -10.67 -17.87 -17.17
C LYS A 146 -9.29 -17.81 -17.83
N GLY A 147 -8.19 -17.80 -17.04
CA GLY A 147 -6.82 -17.81 -17.53
C GLY A 147 -6.22 -16.43 -17.81
N GLY A 148 -6.91 -15.36 -17.44
CA GLY A 148 -6.38 -13.99 -17.57
C GLY A 148 -5.16 -13.76 -16.67
N THR A 149 -4.24 -12.92 -17.15
CA THR A 149 -2.99 -12.58 -16.46
C THR A 149 -3.03 -11.15 -15.91
N ASN A 150 -2.03 -10.80 -15.09
CA ASN A 150 -1.83 -9.42 -14.62
C ASN A 150 -1.04 -8.56 -15.62
N ASN A 151 -0.86 -9.00 -16.87
CA ASN A 151 -0.25 -8.19 -17.91
C ASN A 151 -1.08 -6.91 -18.12
N ILE A 152 -0.41 -5.78 -18.33
CA ILE A 152 -1.07 -4.47 -18.51
C ILE A 152 -2.08 -4.52 -19.66
N ASN A 153 -1.80 -5.25 -20.74
CA ASN A 153 -2.69 -5.43 -21.87
C ASN A 153 -3.98 -6.23 -21.56
N ASN A 154 -4.01 -6.95 -20.43
CA ASN A 154 -5.21 -7.64 -19.96
C ASN A 154 -5.95 -6.83 -18.89
N LEU A 155 -5.53 -5.61 -18.61
CA LEU A 155 -6.14 -4.75 -17.62
C LEU A 155 -6.89 -3.60 -18.29
N GLN A 156 -8.00 -3.22 -17.68
CA GLN A 156 -8.79 -2.06 -18.08
C GLN A 156 -9.29 -1.31 -16.85
N VAL A 157 -9.74 -0.07 -17.05
CA VAL A 157 -10.38 0.70 -16.00
C VAL A 157 -11.88 0.77 -16.27
N LEU A 158 -12.65 0.39 -15.28
CA LEU A 158 -14.10 0.52 -15.21
C LEU A 158 -14.46 1.36 -13.99
N THR A 159 -15.70 1.84 -13.92
CA THR A 159 -16.22 2.30 -12.64
C THR A 159 -16.32 1.13 -11.67
N TRP A 160 -16.28 1.41 -10.38
CA TRP A 160 -16.47 0.38 -9.35
C TRP A 160 -17.78 -0.39 -9.55
N PHE A 161 -18.84 0.30 -9.95
CA PHE A 161 -20.14 -0.31 -10.23
C PHE A 161 -20.06 -1.28 -11.41
N GLU A 162 -19.53 -0.84 -12.57
CA GLU A 162 -19.38 -1.69 -13.76
C GLU A 162 -18.51 -2.92 -13.49
N ASN A 163 -17.37 -2.74 -12.77
CA ASN A 163 -16.52 -3.86 -12.40
C ASN A 163 -17.27 -4.90 -11.56
N ARG A 164 -18.11 -4.45 -10.62
CA ARG A 164 -18.97 -5.36 -9.84
C ARG A 164 -20.01 -6.08 -10.67
N CYS A 165 -20.62 -5.41 -11.62
CA CYS A 165 -21.60 -6.01 -12.52
C CYS A 165 -20.93 -7.00 -13.50
N LYS A 166 -19.77 -6.63 -14.06
CA LYS A 166 -19.00 -7.49 -14.96
C LYS A 166 -18.54 -8.78 -14.29
N ASN A 167 -18.09 -8.71 -13.03
CA ASN A 167 -17.65 -9.86 -12.23
C ASN A 167 -16.68 -10.77 -13.02
N ASN A 168 -17.01 -12.06 -13.20
CA ASN A 168 -16.20 -13.05 -13.93
C ASN A 168 -16.53 -13.15 -15.44
N MET A 169 -17.21 -12.17 -15.99
CA MET A 169 -17.42 -12.10 -17.44
C MET A 169 -16.18 -11.61 -18.15
N THR A 170 -15.90 -12.16 -19.34
CA THR A 170 -14.96 -11.54 -20.28
C THR A 170 -15.52 -10.20 -20.76
N GLN A 171 -14.72 -9.39 -21.43
CA GLN A 171 -15.22 -8.12 -21.96
C GLN A 171 -16.34 -8.36 -22.99
N GLU A 172 -16.19 -9.35 -23.86
CA GLU A 172 -17.22 -9.70 -24.85
C GLU A 172 -18.54 -10.15 -24.20
N GLU A 173 -18.49 -10.98 -23.16
CA GLU A 173 -19.68 -11.40 -22.40
C GLU A 173 -20.35 -10.22 -21.71
N TRP A 174 -19.56 -9.29 -21.17
CA TRP A 174 -20.04 -8.08 -20.53
C TRP A 174 -20.72 -7.12 -21.54
N ASP A 175 -20.13 -6.94 -22.71
CA ASP A 175 -20.69 -6.08 -23.76
C ASP A 175 -22.03 -6.64 -24.27
N LYS A 176 -22.12 -7.93 -24.53
CA LYS A 176 -23.38 -8.62 -24.84
C LYS A 176 -24.43 -8.47 -23.74
N MET A 177 -23.99 -8.52 -22.47
CA MET A 177 -24.89 -8.32 -21.31
C MET A 177 -25.44 -6.88 -21.28
N LYS A 178 -24.60 -5.88 -21.53
CA LYS A 178 -25.02 -4.46 -21.58
C LYS A 178 -26.02 -4.20 -22.71
N GLU A 179 -25.79 -4.76 -23.88
CA GLU A 179 -26.71 -4.67 -25.00
C GLU A 179 -28.12 -5.22 -24.63
N ARG A 180 -28.14 -6.43 -24.07
CA ARG A 180 -29.40 -7.05 -23.62
C ARG A 180 -30.14 -6.24 -22.54
N ILE A 181 -29.39 -5.65 -21.57
CA ILE A 181 -30.01 -4.80 -20.53
C ILE A 181 -30.52 -3.50 -21.14
N GLY A 182 -29.76 -2.90 -22.07
CA GLY A 182 -30.17 -1.70 -22.78
C GLY A 182 -31.54 -1.84 -23.45
N ASP A 183 -31.84 -3.02 -24.03
CA ASP A 183 -33.11 -3.33 -24.64
C ASP A 183 -34.30 -3.37 -23.65
N TYR A 184 -34.03 -3.51 -22.35
CA TYR A 184 -35.04 -3.54 -21.28
C TYR A 184 -35.21 -2.22 -20.52
N LEU A 185 -34.27 -1.24 -20.71
CA LEU A 185 -34.27 0.03 -19.99
C LEU A 185 -34.90 1.20 -20.76
N ILE A 186 -35.65 0.92 -21.86
CA ILE A 186 -36.38 1.90 -22.68
C ILE A 186 -37.79 2.06 -22.16
#